data_a292469f671d73d8f27d69d1e18f9caa
#
_entry.id   a292469f671d73d8f27d69d1e18f9caa
#
_cell.length_a   1.000
_cell.length_b   1.000
_cell.length_c   1.000
_cell.angle_alpha   90.00
_cell.angle_beta   90.00
_cell.angle_gamma   90.00
#
_symmetry.space_group_name_H-M   'P 1'
#
loop_
_entity.id
_entity.type
_entity.pdbx_description
1 polymer ?
#
loop_
_entity_poly.entity_id
_entity_poly.type
_entity_poly.pdbx_seq_one_letter_code
_entity_poly.pdbx_strand_id
1 'polypeptide(L)'
;MISRRKIFYPISDSLRNYLAHYGRLSEVPLVYDELLRFSGSIPYENPAGEETLWLEVMYPPEVMAELRPKLTKIYAMLKIGGDLSLAEHLTVDRIDFGEFGNSRPFRIRITNLFNGNSDYYYVKHSDASRLFGLELEHILSPNRINYLVNGNTLIEEHIAGLPGDVFIRDHLDAPHLNHVRVAKEFVKFGERCFVRLLGDMRTVNYVVDITPDFEEVQYRVRPIDFDQQSYEGGISVYRAHMFPDNKPVEELVRAHLNNQTILQYRAEEHLQMSRRAKVERNRLKAILTVMNRTEVAPDDHVVALRD
;
A
#
# COMPACT_ATOMS: atom_id res chain seq x y z
N MET A 1 -8.94 -16.60 1.65
CA MET A 1 -8.89 -16.74 3.12
C MET A 1 -8.56 -15.37 3.68
N ILE A 2 -9.47 -14.74 4.42
CA ILE A 2 -9.23 -13.44 5.03
C ILE A 2 -8.12 -13.63 6.07
N SER A 3 -7.10 -12.76 6.08
CA SER A 3 -6.05 -12.77 7.10
C SER A 3 -6.64 -12.71 8.51
N ARG A 4 -6.00 -13.34 9.48
CA ARG A 4 -6.45 -13.24 10.88
C ARG A 4 -6.57 -11.77 11.27
N ARG A 5 -7.64 -11.42 11.96
CA ARG A 5 -7.85 -10.05 12.44
C ARG A 5 -6.69 -9.65 13.36
N LYS A 6 -5.95 -8.66 12.93
CA LYS A 6 -4.84 -8.09 13.69
C LYS A 6 -5.39 -7.19 14.80
N ILE A 7 -4.66 -7.10 15.92
CA ILE A 7 -4.92 -6.09 16.96
C ILE A 7 -4.60 -4.71 16.38
N PHE A 8 -5.47 -3.75 16.66
CA PHE A 8 -5.25 -2.35 16.29
C PHE A 8 -4.31 -1.68 17.30
N TYR A 9 -3.26 -1.03 16.80
CA TYR A 9 -2.31 -0.27 17.60
C TYR A 9 -2.46 1.22 17.32
N PRO A 10 -2.84 2.03 18.33
CA PRO A 10 -3.02 3.47 18.15
C PRO A 10 -1.69 4.18 17.90
N ILE A 11 -1.77 5.36 17.30
CA ILE A 11 -0.62 6.24 17.09
C ILE A 11 -0.15 6.80 18.43
N SER A 12 1.06 6.47 18.83
CA SER A 12 1.70 7.05 20.03
C SER A 12 2.09 8.52 19.81
N ASP A 13 2.27 9.28 20.89
CA ASP A 13 2.73 10.67 20.80
C ASP A 13 4.12 10.78 20.15
N SER A 14 4.99 9.82 20.39
CA SER A 14 6.31 9.77 19.76
C SER A 14 6.21 9.56 18.24
N LEU A 15 5.29 8.70 17.77
CA LEU A 15 5.03 8.52 16.34
C LEU A 15 4.37 9.77 15.75
N ARG A 16 3.44 10.40 16.46
CA ARG A 16 2.81 11.65 16.03
C ARG A 16 3.84 12.78 15.83
N ASN A 17 4.75 12.95 16.79
CA ASN A 17 5.83 13.94 16.69
C ASN A 17 6.77 13.65 15.51
N TYR A 18 7.09 12.37 15.27
CA TYR A 18 7.86 11.96 14.11
C TYR A 18 7.14 12.33 12.79
N LEU A 19 5.85 11.98 12.67
CA LEU A 19 5.05 12.29 11.48
C LEU A 19 4.95 13.79 11.22
N ALA A 20 4.80 14.60 12.26
CA ALA A 20 4.80 16.07 12.16
C ALA A 20 6.14 16.58 11.63
N HIS A 21 7.25 16.09 12.19
CA HIS A 21 8.60 16.52 11.80
C HIS A 21 8.91 16.23 10.33
N TYR A 22 8.40 15.10 9.80
CA TYR A 22 8.64 14.70 8.42
C TYR A 22 7.50 15.06 7.45
N GLY A 23 6.59 15.98 7.86
CA GLY A 23 5.54 16.53 7.01
C GLY A 23 4.46 15.51 6.60
N ARG A 24 4.26 14.48 7.43
CA ARG A 24 3.22 13.47 7.23
C ARG A 24 1.92 13.79 7.98
N LEU A 25 2.02 14.60 9.03
CA LEU A 25 0.87 15.10 9.76
C LEU A 25 0.34 16.35 9.05
N SER A 26 -0.92 16.34 8.69
CA SER A 26 -1.56 17.46 7.99
C SER A 26 -2.98 17.66 8.50
N GLU A 27 -3.39 18.92 8.61
CA GLU A 27 -4.79 19.27 8.88
C GLU A 27 -5.64 19.02 7.62
N VAL A 28 -6.00 17.77 7.39
CA VAL A 28 -6.96 17.45 6.33
C VAL A 28 -8.38 17.76 6.79
N PRO A 29 -9.25 18.23 5.90
CA PRO A 29 -10.59 18.70 6.27
C PRO A 29 -11.59 17.58 6.58
N LEU A 30 -11.13 16.35 6.75
CA LEU A 30 -11.95 15.15 6.91
C LEU A 30 -11.41 14.27 8.03
N VAL A 31 -12.29 13.67 8.82
CA VAL A 31 -11.97 12.53 9.67
C VAL A 31 -12.71 11.28 9.19
N TYR A 32 -12.11 10.11 9.42
CA TYR A 32 -12.61 8.83 8.91
C TYR A 32 -14.09 8.59 9.24
N ASP A 33 -14.52 8.92 10.46
CA ASP A 33 -15.89 8.67 10.94
C ASP A 33 -16.95 9.48 10.18
N GLU A 34 -16.58 10.58 9.53
CA GLU A 34 -17.52 11.34 8.69
C GLU A 34 -17.98 10.52 7.47
N LEU A 35 -17.12 9.61 6.98
CA LEU A 35 -17.46 8.73 5.87
C LEU A 35 -18.39 7.57 6.26
N LEU A 36 -18.57 7.28 7.54
CA LEU A 36 -19.52 6.27 8.01
C LEU A 36 -20.99 6.74 7.98
N ARG A 37 -21.26 7.99 7.60
CA ARG A 37 -22.60 8.60 7.56
C ARG A 37 -23.41 8.23 6.31
N PHE A 38 -23.03 7.17 5.59
CA PHE A 38 -23.81 6.69 4.44
C PHE A 38 -25.15 6.07 4.90
N SER A 39 -26.19 6.19 4.07
CA SER A 39 -27.54 5.70 4.35
C SER A 39 -27.87 4.37 3.69
N GLY A 40 -27.05 3.93 2.72
CA GLY A 40 -27.22 2.67 2.02
C GLY A 40 -25.95 2.24 1.31
N SER A 41 -25.90 1.00 0.88
CA SER A 41 -24.80 0.46 0.09
C SER A 41 -25.29 -0.62 -0.87
N ILE A 42 -24.59 -0.80 -1.99
CA ILE A 42 -24.79 -1.88 -2.94
C ILE A 42 -23.45 -2.58 -3.22
N PRO A 43 -23.43 -3.89 -3.48
CA PRO A 43 -22.23 -4.57 -3.94
C PRO A 43 -21.65 -3.88 -5.20
N TYR A 44 -20.33 -3.65 -5.19
CA TYR A 44 -19.66 -3.10 -6.36
C TYR A 44 -19.22 -4.24 -7.27
N GLU A 45 -19.71 -4.23 -8.50
CA GLU A 45 -19.28 -5.11 -9.58
C GLU A 45 -18.14 -4.45 -10.38
N ASN A 46 -17.14 -5.25 -10.74
CA ASN A 46 -16.06 -4.80 -11.61
C ASN A 46 -16.58 -4.65 -13.07
N PRO A 47 -15.80 -4.08 -14.01
CA PRO A 47 -16.22 -3.94 -15.42
C PRO A 47 -16.53 -5.26 -16.15
N ALA A 48 -16.12 -6.41 -15.58
CA ALA A 48 -16.47 -7.75 -16.08
C ALA A 48 -17.81 -8.28 -15.53
N GLY A 49 -18.49 -7.52 -14.66
CA GLY A 49 -19.74 -7.91 -14.01
C GLY A 49 -19.57 -8.87 -12.84
N GLU A 50 -18.36 -8.97 -12.26
CA GLU A 50 -18.08 -9.79 -11.11
C GLU A 50 -18.21 -8.98 -9.82
N GLU A 51 -18.91 -9.53 -8.82
CA GLU A 51 -18.96 -8.93 -7.48
C GLU A 51 -17.57 -8.85 -6.86
N THR A 52 -17.27 -7.71 -6.26
CA THR A 52 -16.01 -7.50 -5.54
C THR A 52 -16.27 -7.48 -4.02
N LEU A 53 -15.19 -7.36 -3.23
CA LEU A 53 -15.30 -7.18 -1.78
C LEU A 53 -15.64 -5.73 -1.38
N TRP A 54 -15.91 -4.85 -2.35
CA TRP A 54 -16.26 -3.46 -2.12
C TRP A 54 -17.76 -3.25 -2.16
N LEU A 55 -18.24 -2.31 -1.34
CA LEU A 55 -19.62 -1.82 -1.37
C LEU A 55 -19.58 -0.37 -1.87
N GLU A 56 -20.29 -0.06 -2.92
CA GLU A 56 -20.57 1.33 -3.29
C GLU A 56 -21.54 1.92 -2.28
N VAL A 57 -21.17 3.03 -1.62
CA VAL A 57 -21.96 3.63 -0.55
C VAL A 57 -22.68 4.90 -1.01
N MET A 58 -23.91 5.07 -0.53
CA MET A 58 -24.78 6.18 -0.89
C MET A 58 -24.99 7.10 0.32
N TYR A 59 -24.79 8.39 0.12
CA TYR A 59 -24.97 9.41 1.15
C TYR A 59 -26.25 10.22 0.90
N PRO A 60 -26.91 10.69 1.97
CA PRO A 60 -27.91 11.74 1.84
C PRO A 60 -27.33 12.95 1.11
N PRO A 61 -28.13 13.67 0.28
CA PRO A 61 -27.65 14.80 -0.52
C PRO A 61 -26.92 15.88 0.32
N GLU A 62 -27.40 16.18 1.49
CA GLU A 62 -26.82 17.16 2.42
C GLU A 62 -25.46 16.71 2.95
N VAL A 63 -25.29 15.42 3.25
CA VAL A 63 -24.02 14.84 3.68
C VAL A 63 -23.01 14.85 2.54
N MET A 64 -23.45 14.47 1.33
CA MET A 64 -22.58 14.48 0.16
C MET A 64 -22.15 15.90 -0.24
N ALA A 65 -23.02 16.90 -0.08
CA ALA A 65 -22.68 18.30 -0.30
C ALA A 65 -21.59 18.80 0.66
N GLU A 66 -21.58 18.30 1.89
CA GLU A 66 -20.52 18.58 2.88
C GLU A 66 -19.20 17.83 2.56
N LEU A 67 -19.29 16.55 2.18
CA LEU A 67 -18.12 15.69 1.95
C LEU A 67 -17.37 16.04 0.65
N ARG A 68 -18.07 16.36 -0.42
CA ARG A 68 -17.50 16.58 -1.75
C ARG A 68 -16.33 17.59 -1.76
N PRO A 69 -16.46 18.81 -1.22
CA PRO A 69 -15.36 19.79 -1.21
C PRO A 69 -14.20 19.33 -0.33
N LYS A 70 -14.45 18.59 0.75
CA LYS A 70 -13.41 18.03 1.61
C LYS A 70 -12.59 16.97 0.84
N LEU A 71 -13.28 16.05 0.15
CA LEU A 71 -12.66 14.95 -0.59
C LEU A 71 -11.85 15.43 -1.81
N THR A 72 -12.35 16.41 -2.56
CA THR A 72 -11.59 17.00 -3.68
C THR A 72 -10.36 17.76 -3.20
N LYS A 73 -10.46 18.48 -2.08
CA LYS A 73 -9.30 19.16 -1.46
C LYS A 73 -8.23 18.17 -1.03
N ILE A 74 -8.60 17.04 -0.44
CA ILE A 74 -7.67 15.98 -0.04
C ILE A 74 -6.92 15.43 -1.26
N TYR A 75 -7.62 15.17 -2.35
CA TYR A 75 -6.98 14.72 -3.59
C TYR A 75 -5.95 15.72 -4.09
N ALA A 76 -6.28 17.01 -4.09
CA ALA A 76 -5.34 18.07 -4.47
C ALA A 76 -4.09 18.09 -3.56
N MET A 77 -4.27 17.91 -2.24
CA MET A 77 -3.16 17.82 -1.29
C MET A 77 -2.23 16.62 -1.57
N LEU A 78 -2.79 15.47 -1.93
CA LEU A 78 -2.02 14.25 -2.21
C LEU A 78 -1.26 14.30 -3.53
N LYS A 79 -1.90 14.79 -4.59
CA LYS A 79 -1.42 14.61 -5.97
C LYS A 79 -0.83 15.88 -6.59
N ILE A 80 -1.29 17.06 -6.17
CA ILE A 80 -0.98 18.33 -6.84
C ILE A 80 -0.20 19.27 -5.91
N GLY A 81 0.33 18.75 -4.80
CA GLY A 81 1.08 19.56 -3.84
C GLY A 81 0.26 20.67 -3.16
N GLY A 82 -1.09 20.52 -3.13
CA GLY A 82 -2.00 21.47 -2.52
C GLY A 82 -2.46 22.60 -3.45
N ASP A 83 -2.14 22.57 -4.74
CA ASP A 83 -2.68 23.52 -5.70
C ASP A 83 -4.19 23.30 -5.89
N LEU A 84 -4.98 24.19 -5.28
CA LEU A 84 -6.43 24.14 -5.32
C LEU A 84 -7.03 24.74 -6.60
N SER A 85 -6.24 25.38 -7.46
CA SER A 85 -6.72 25.95 -8.72
C SER A 85 -7.30 24.88 -9.67
N LEU A 86 -6.80 23.65 -9.57
CA LEU A 86 -7.29 22.52 -10.34
C LEU A 86 -8.48 21.80 -9.68
N ALA A 87 -8.78 22.10 -8.42
CA ALA A 87 -9.87 21.45 -7.68
C ALA A 87 -11.25 21.75 -8.24
N GLU A 88 -11.44 22.88 -8.94
CA GLU A 88 -12.71 23.26 -9.60
C GLU A 88 -13.15 22.27 -10.68
N HIS A 89 -12.20 21.55 -11.28
CA HIS A 89 -12.47 20.55 -12.31
C HIS A 89 -12.59 19.13 -11.75
N LEU A 90 -12.44 18.94 -10.43
CA LEU A 90 -12.49 17.65 -9.78
C LEU A 90 -13.88 17.39 -9.20
N THR A 91 -14.38 16.19 -9.40
CA THR A 91 -15.61 15.73 -8.75
C THR A 91 -15.41 14.37 -8.10
N VAL A 92 -16.11 14.16 -6.97
CA VAL A 92 -16.24 12.83 -6.39
C VAL A 92 -17.29 12.08 -7.20
N ASP A 93 -16.86 11.05 -7.88
CA ASP A 93 -17.71 10.23 -8.74
C ASP A 93 -18.33 9.06 -7.95
N ARG A 94 -17.51 8.41 -7.09
CA ARG A 94 -17.94 7.26 -6.32
C ARG A 94 -17.14 7.12 -5.04
N ILE A 95 -17.79 6.58 -4.01
CA ILE A 95 -17.16 6.20 -2.74
C ILE A 95 -17.49 4.74 -2.49
N ASP A 96 -16.45 3.91 -2.36
CA ASP A 96 -16.58 2.51 -2.04
C ASP A 96 -16.08 2.23 -0.62
N PHE A 97 -16.76 1.35 0.10
CA PHE A 97 -16.40 0.92 1.44
C PHE A 97 -15.98 -0.55 1.44
N GLY A 98 -14.85 -0.87 2.06
CA GLY A 98 -14.36 -2.23 2.24
C GLY A 98 -14.66 -2.73 3.65
N GLU A 99 -15.55 -3.69 3.80
CA GLU A 99 -15.79 -4.35 5.10
C GLU A 99 -14.68 -5.34 5.46
N PHE A 100 -13.85 -5.66 4.48
CA PHE A 100 -12.70 -6.56 4.62
C PHE A 100 -11.46 -5.83 5.17
N GLY A 101 -10.57 -6.60 5.77
CA GLY A 101 -9.33 -6.08 6.32
C GLY A 101 -9.48 -5.33 7.64
N ASN A 102 -8.34 -5.01 8.24
CA ASN A 102 -8.29 -4.40 9.57
C ASN A 102 -8.62 -2.90 9.55
N SER A 103 -8.27 -2.23 8.46
CA SER A 103 -8.38 -0.77 8.32
C SER A 103 -9.74 -0.29 7.80
N ARG A 104 -10.64 -1.19 7.39
CA ARG A 104 -11.98 -0.87 6.82
C ARG A 104 -11.92 0.31 5.85
N PRO A 105 -11.23 0.18 4.71
CA PRO A 105 -10.88 1.30 3.86
C PRO A 105 -12.10 1.86 3.13
N PHE A 106 -12.12 3.19 2.97
CA PHE A 106 -12.91 3.84 1.92
C PHE A 106 -11.99 4.06 0.71
N ARG A 107 -12.49 3.74 -0.48
CA ARG A 107 -11.85 4.06 -1.76
C ARG A 107 -12.65 5.17 -2.42
N ILE A 108 -12.00 6.31 -2.65
CA ILE A 108 -12.62 7.51 -3.20
C ILE A 108 -12.22 7.63 -4.66
N ARG A 109 -13.18 7.65 -5.57
CA ARG A 109 -12.96 7.91 -7.00
C ARG A 109 -13.14 9.38 -7.28
N ILE A 110 -12.10 10.01 -7.80
CA ILE A 110 -12.09 11.39 -8.25
C ILE A 110 -12.02 11.40 -9.78
N THR A 111 -12.89 12.14 -10.41
CA THR A 111 -12.91 12.33 -11.86
C THR A 111 -12.60 13.79 -12.19
N ASN A 112 -11.67 13.99 -13.10
CA ASN A 112 -11.38 15.30 -13.66
C ASN A 112 -12.36 15.57 -14.81
N LEU A 113 -13.25 16.52 -14.62
CA LEU A 113 -14.30 16.86 -15.58
C LEU A 113 -13.76 17.45 -16.89
N PHE A 114 -12.53 17.97 -16.90
CA PHE A 114 -11.92 18.56 -18.08
C PHE A 114 -11.46 17.51 -19.10
N ASN A 115 -10.88 16.40 -18.62
CA ASN A 115 -10.31 15.36 -19.49
C ASN A 115 -10.94 13.97 -19.32
N GLY A 116 -11.91 13.82 -18.43
CA GLY A 116 -12.59 12.56 -18.12
C GLY A 116 -11.75 11.50 -17.39
N ASN A 117 -10.51 11.81 -17.03
CA ASN A 117 -9.65 10.87 -16.32
C ASN A 117 -10.10 10.71 -14.87
N SER A 118 -10.08 9.47 -14.40
CA SER A 118 -10.40 9.14 -13.03
C SER A 118 -9.18 8.57 -12.32
N ASP A 119 -9.04 8.92 -11.04
CA ASP A 119 -8.01 8.38 -10.14
C ASP A 119 -8.64 8.07 -8.78
N TYR A 120 -7.90 7.36 -7.94
CA TYR A 120 -8.37 6.92 -6.63
C TYR A 120 -7.42 7.36 -5.52
N TYR A 121 -7.97 7.44 -4.32
CA TYR A 121 -7.20 7.43 -3.07
C TYR A 121 -8.00 6.70 -1.99
N TYR A 122 -7.34 6.38 -0.89
CA TYR A 122 -7.94 5.61 0.20
C TYR A 122 -7.97 6.42 1.48
N VAL A 123 -9.06 6.28 2.24
CA VAL A 123 -9.20 6.80 3.60
C VAL A 123 -9.39 5.61 4.53
N LYS A 124 -8.56 5.52 5.58
CA LYS A 124 -8.48 4.36 6.47
C LYS A 124 -8.34 4.81 7.92
N HIS A 125 -8.62 3.91 8.85
CA HIS A 125 -8.12 4.07 10.20
C HIS A 125 -6.60 3.98 10.22
N SER A 126 -5.94 4.91 10.92
CA SER A 126 -4.49 4.93 11.04
C SER A 126 -4.03 3.99 12.16
N ASP A 127 -3.39 2.90 11.79
CA ASP A 127 -2.73 1.93 12.67
C ASP A 127 -1.22 2.18 12.68
N ALA A 128 -0.59 2.09 13.85
CA ALA A 128 0.83 2.38 14.00
C ALA A 128 1.72 1.45 13.15
N SER A 129 1.43 0.14 13.09
CA SER A 129 2.15 -0.80 12.23
C SER A 129 2.14 -0.37 10.77
N ARG A 130 0.94 0.02 10.26
CA ARG A 130 0.78 0.46 8.88
C ARG A 130 1.63 1.70 8.59
N LEU A 131 1.65 2.67 9.52
CA LEU A 131 2.45 3.88 9.35
C LEU A 131 3.95 3.58 9.35
N PHE A 132 4.42 2.66 10.17
CA PHE A 132 5.80 2.21 10.12
C PHE A 132 6.13 1.53 8.79
N GLY A 133 5.22 0.69 8.27
CA GLY A 133 5.37 0.06 6.97
C GLY A 133 5.49 1.07 5.83
N LEU A 134 4.61 2.08 5.80
CA LEU A 134 4.64 3.18 4.82
C LEU A 134 5.94 3.98 4.89
N GLU A 135 6.40 4.31 6.10
CA GLU A 135 7.67 5.04 6.27
C GLU A 135 8.89 4.21 5.87
N LEU A 136 8.93 2.93 6.24
CA LEU A 136 10.02 2.05 5.81
C LEU A 136 10.00 1.81 4.29
N GLU A 137 8.81 1.73 3.66
CA GLU A 137 8.70 1.72 2.20
C GLU A 137 9.30 2.99 1.60
N HIS A 138 8.91 4.16 2.11
CA HIS A 138 9.41 5.44 1.62
C HIS A 138 10.94 5.59 1.74
N ILE A 139 11.53 5.10 2.84
CA ILE A 139 12.96 5.25 3.13
C ILE A 139 13.80 4.22 2.36
N LEU A 140 13.36 2.97 2.31
CA LEU A 140 14.20 1.84 1.88
C LEU A 140 13.87 1.33 0.48
N SER A 141 12.68 1.63 -0.06
CA SER A 141 12.24 1.18 -1.39
C SER A 141 12.44 2.26 -2.46
N PRO A 142 12.55 1.90 -3.76
CA PRO A 142 12.50 2.88 -4.84
C PRO A 142 11.10 3.49 -5.00
N ASN A 143 10.10 2.88 -4.43
CA ASN A 143 8.70 3.25 -4.59
C ASN A 143 8.32 4.24 -3.50
N ARG A 144 8.06 5.48 -3.87
CA ARG A 144 7.52 6.47 -2.94
C ARG A 144 5.99 6.36 -2.93
N ILE A 145 5.42 6.46 -1.74
CA ILE A 145 3.96 6.49 -1.53
C ILE A 145 3.65 7.79 -0.82
N ASN A 146 2.71 8.57 -1.37
CA ASN A 146 2.21 9.75 -0.71
C ASN A 146 1.08 9.35 0.23
N TYR A 147 1.18 9.82 1.46
CA TYR A 147 0.13 9.65 2.45
C TYR A 147 0.12 10.82 3.43
N LEU A 148 -1.03 11.05 4.03
CA LEU A 148 -1.28 12.09 5.03
C LEU A 148 -1.96 11.45 6.24
N VAL A 149 -1.69 11.99 7.42
CA VAL A 149 -2.30 11.54 8.68
C VAL A 149 -2.95 12.75 9.38
N ASN A 150 -4.19 12.57 9.84
CA ASN A 150 -4.89 13.53 10.68
C ASN A 150 -5.60 12.79 11.82
N GLY A 151 -5.10 12.94 13.05
CA GLY A 151 -5.64 12.17 14.18
C GLY A 151 -5.58 10.66 13.91
N ASN A 152 -6.73 10.01 13.88
CA ASN A 152 -6.87 8.58 13.58
C ASN A 152 -7.22 8.29 12.10
N THR A 153 -7.11 9.29 11.24
CA THR A 153 -7.40 9.17 9.81
C THR A 153 -6.10 9.09 9.02
N LEU A 154 -5.96 8.04 8.24
CA LEU A 154 -4.89 7.84 7.28
C LEU A 154 -5.46 8.00 5.87
N ILE A 155 -4.80 8.81 5.06
CA ILE A 155 -5.12 9.01 3.65
C ILE A 155 -3.92 8.54 2.84
N GLU A 156 -4.15 7.61 1.91
CA GLU A 156 -3.11 7.02 1.07
C GLU A 156 -3.44 7.22 -0.40
N GLU A 157 -2.42 7.55 -1.20
CA GLU A 157 -2.59 7.55 -2.65
C GLU A 157 -2.85 6.15 -3.20
N HIS A 158 -3.56 6.07 -4.31
CA HIS A 158 -3.68 4.85 -5.07
C HIS A 158 -2.35 4.50 -5.76
N ILE A 159 -1.92 3.26 -5.58
CA ILE A 159 -0.75 2.70 -6.24
C ILE A 159 -1.24 2.01 -7.51
N ALA A 160 -0.95 2.62 -8.66
CA ALA A 160 -1.33 2.06 -9.96
C ALA A 160 -0.57 0.75 -10.24
N GLY A 161 -1.25 -0.18 -10.88
CA GLY A 161 -0.72 -1.48 -11.28
C GLY A 161 -1.80 -2.54 -11.36
N LEU A 162 -1.47 -3.68 -11.94
CA LEU A 162 -2.33 -4.86 -11.93
C LEU A 162 -2.25 -5.56 -10.57
N PRO A 163 -3.36 -5.86 -9.88
CA PRO A 163 -3.33 -6.72 -8.71
C PRO A 163 -2.57 -8.02 -8.99
N GLY A 164 -1.79 -8.50 -8.02
CA GLY A 164 -0.93 -9.66 -8.25
C GLY A 164 -1.68 -10.94 -8.65
N ASP A 165 -2.87 -11.15 -8.12
CA ASP A 165 -3.76 -12.27 -8.51
C ASP A 165 -4.24 -12.14 -9.96
N VAL A 166 -4.62 -10.94 -10.39
CA VAL A 166 -5.02 -10.65 -11.79
C VAL A 166 -3.80 -10.81 -12.71
N PHE A 167 -2.63 -10.29 -12.31
CA PHE A 167 -1.40 -10.44 -13.10
C PHE A 167 -1.05 -11.92 -13.31
N ILE A 168 -1.13 -12.73 -12.26
CA ILE A 168 -0.82 -14.16 -12.34
C ILE A 168 -1.82 -14.89 -13.22
N ARG A 169 -3.11 -14.62 -13.06
CA ARG A 169 -4.17 -15.29 -13.81
C ARG A 169 -4.17 -14.96 -15.30
N ASP A 170 -3.98 -13.68 -15.65
CA ASP A 170 -4.28 -13.18 -16.97
C ASP A 170 -3.04 -12.78 -17.80
N HIS A 171 -1.88 -12.59 -17.15
CA HIS A 171 -0.69 -12.03 -17.81
C HIS A 171 0.56 -12.88 -17.67
N LEU A 172 0.65 -13.79 -16.68
CA LEU A 172 1.90 -14.51 -16.39
C LEU A 172 2.35 -15.39 -17.56
N ASP A 173 1.40 -15.99 -18.30
CA ASP A 173 1.66 -16.86 -19.45
C ASP A 173 1.61 -16.11 -20.81
N ALA A 174 1.53 -14.78 -20.79
CA ALA A 174 1.43 -14.00 -22.00
C ALA A 174 2.72 -14.12 -22.85
N PRO A 175 2.62 -14.40 -24.19
CA PRO A 175 3.80 -14.66 -25.03
C PRO A 175 4.82 -13.51 -25.10
N HIS A 176 4.37 -12.29 -24.85
CA HIS A 176 5.20 -11.08 -24.88
C HIS A 176 5.79 -10.72 -23.51
N LEU A 177 5.48 -11.50 -22.47
CA LEU A 177 5.99 -11.25 -21.13
C LEU A 177 7.50 -11.60 -21.04
N ASN A 178 8.28 -10.66 -20.52
CA ASN A 178 9.67 -10.97 -20.21
C ASN A 178 9.78 -11.69 -18.86
N HIS A 179 9.69 -13.02 -18.90
CA HIS A 179 9.69 -13.89 -17.72
C HIS A 179 10.91 -13.68 -16.81
N VAL A 180 12.09 -13.46 -17.39
CA VAL A 180 13.33 -13.23 -16.63
C VAL A 180 13.24 -11.94 -15.82
N ARG A 181 12.66 -10.88 -16.40
CA ARG A 181 12.50 -9.60 -15.70
C ARG A 181 11.47 -9.68 -14.59
N VAL A 182 10.35 -10.34 -14.83
CA VAL A 182 9.33 -10.60 -13.81
C VAL A 182 9.93 -11.42 -12.66
N ALA A 183 10.64 -12.50 -12.96
CA ALA A 183 11.32 -13.34 -11.97
C ALA A 183 12.33 -12.54 -11.14
N LYS A 184 13.16 -11.73 -11.80
CA LYS A 184 14.12 -10.81 -11.13
C LYS A 184 13.42 -9.86 -10.18
N GLU A 185 12.35 -9.20 -10.64
CA GLU A 185 11.64 -8.21 -9.83
C GLU A 185 10.94 -8.84 -8.63
N PHE A 186 10.38 -10.05 -8.80
CA PHE A 186 9.78 -10.79 -7.69
C PHE A 186 10.81 -11.18 -6.61
N VAL A 187 12.02 -11.62 -7.02
CA VAL A 187 13.12 -11.88 -6.08
C VAL A 187 13.46 -10.60 -5.30
N LYS A 188 13.62 -9.47 -5.99
CA LYS A 188 13.92 -8.17 -5.35
C LYS A 188 12.80 -7.70 -4.43
N PHE A 189 11.54 -7.86 -4.85
CA PHE A 189 10.38 -7.57 -4.01
C PHE A 189 10.39 -8.40 -2.72
N GLY A 190 10.61 -9.71 -2.82
CA GLY A 190 10.70 -10.60 -1.67
C GLY A 190 11.79 -10.17 -0.67
N GLU A 191 12.96 -9.75 -1.15
CA GLU A 191 14.05 -9.24 -0.29
C GLU A 191 13.68 -7.90 0.37
N ARG A 192 13.01 -6.99 -0.34
CA ARG A 192 12.51 -5.74 0.26
C ARG A 192 11.52 -6.01 1.40
N CYS A 193 10.60 -6.94 1.21
CA CYS A 193 9.64 -7.31 2.24
C CYS A 193 10.33 -7.98 3.44
N PHE A 194 11.22 -8.93 3.17
CA PHE A 194 11.95 -9.66 4.21
C PHE A 194 12.81 -8.76 5.09
N VAL A 195 13.65 -7.92 4.50
CA VAL A 195 14.54 -7.01 5.25
C VAL A 195 13.77 -6.01 6.13
N ARG A 196 12.59 -5.60 5.68
CA ARG A 196 11.74 -4.64 6.42
C ARG A 196 10.78 -5.31 7.40
N LEU A 197 10.69 -6.64 7.39
CA LEU A 197 9.68 -7.40 8.12
C LEU A 197 8.24 -6.99 7.72
N LEU A 198 7.99 -6.83 6.42
CA LEU A 198 6.65 -6.63 5.88
C LEU A 198 6.04 -7.99 5.53
N GLY A 199 5.07 -8.41 6.33
CA GLY A 199 4.41 -9.70 6.21
C GLY A 199 3.18 -9.70 5.29
N ASP A 200 2.57 -10.88 5.15
CA ASP A 200 1.32 -11.13 4.42
C ASP A 200 1.34 -10.67 2.94
N MET A 201 2.49 -10.84 2.26
CA MET A 201 2.64 -10.46 0.85
C MET A 201 2.03 -11.53 -0.08
N ARG A 202 0.73 -11.77 0.08
CA ARG A 202 -0.09 -12.56 -0.85
C ARG A 202 -0.40 -11.76 -2.11
N THR A 203 -0.89 -12.44 -3.13
CA THR A 203 -1.15 -11.83 -4.45
C THR A 203 -2.09 -10.63 -4.43
N VAL A 204 -3.01 -10.57 -3.48
CA VAL A 204 -3.95 -9.46 -3.29
C VAL A 204 -3.35 -8.25 -2.57
N ASN A 205 -2.16 -8.39 -1.96
CA ASN A 205 -1.51 -7.37 -1.14
C ASN A 205 -0.35 -6.66 -1.86
N TYR A 206 -0.19 -6.91 -3.16
CA TYR A 206 0.73 -6.17 -4.02
C TYR A 206 0.15 -5.95 -5.41
N VAL A 207 0.73 -5.02 -6.14
CA VAL A 207 0.44 -4.77 -7.56
C VAL A 207 1.70 -4.93 -8.39
N VAL A 208 1.51 -5.29 -9.66
CA VAL A 208 2.55 -5.29 -10.69
C VAL A 208 2.36 -4.07 -11.58
N ASP A 209 3.25 -3.10 -11.43
CA ASP A 209 3.32 -1.92 -12.30
C ASP A 209 4.07 -2.30 -13.58
N ILE A 210 3.40 -2.13 -14.71
CA ILE A 210 3.92 -2.44 -16.04
C ILE A 210 4.11 -1.14 -16.79
N THR A 211 5.35 -0.69 -16.91
CA THR A 211 5.65 0.57 -17.59
C THR A 211 6.33 0.28 -18.93
N PRO A 212 5.70 0.64 -20.06
CA PRO A 212 6.35 0.60 -21.37
C PRO A 212 7.53 1.58 -21.41
N ASP A 213 8.68 1.11 -21.88
CA ASP A 213 9.86 1.93 -22.17
C ASP A 213 10.21 1.77 -23.66
N PHE A 214 11.06 2.62 -24.22
CA PHE A 214 11.35 2.69 -25.67
C PHE A 214 11.80 1.34 -26.27
N GLU A 215 12.59 0.55 -25.54
CA GLU A 215 13.11 -0.71 -26.03
C GLU A 215 12.53 -1.92 -25.30
N GLU A 216 11.96 -1.73 -24.11
CA GLU A 216 11.60 -2.84 -23.24
C GLU A 216 10.50 -2.46 -22.24
N VAL A 217 9.77 -3.46 -21.77
CA VAL A 217 8.78 -3.29 -20.70
C VAL A 217 9.47 -3.46 -19.34
N GLN A 218 9.24 -2.50 -18.45
CA GLN A 218 9.67 -2.57 -17.06
C GLN A 218 8.55 -3.09 -16.17
N TYR A 219 8.90 -3.99 -15.27
CA TYR A 219 8.00 -4.55 -14.26
C TYR A 219 8.48 -4.13 -12.88
N ARG A 220 7.54 -3.69 -12.04
CA ARG A 220 7.80 -3.38 -10.62
C ARG A 220 6.73 -3.99 -9.76
N VAL A 221 7.12 -4.80 -8.78
CA VAL A 221 6.19 -5.32 -7.78
C VAL A 221 6.19 -4.36 -6.59
N ARG A 222 5.01 -3.83 -6.25
CA ARG A 222 4.81 -2.81 -5.20
C ARG A 222 3.81 -3.31 -4.17
N PRO A 223 4.15 -3.34 -2.87
CA PRO A 223 3.19 -3.66 -1.83
C PRO A 223 2.12 -2.56 -1.74
N ILE A 224 0.90 -2.93 -1.41
CA ILE A 224 -0.24 -2.03 -1.20
C ILE A 224 -0.89 -2.21 0.17
N ASP A 225 -0.53 -3.27 0.88
CA ASP A 225 -0.94 -3.49 2.26
C ASP A 225 0.27 -3.50 3.20
N PHE A 226 0.19 -2.68 4.24
CA PHE A 226 1.24 -2.48 5.24
C PHE A 226 0.78 -2.85 6.66
N ASP A 227 -0.38 -3.48 6.81
CA ASP A 227 -0.96 -3.79 8.12
C ASP A 227 -0.12 -4.80 8.91
N GLN A 228 0.59 -5.70 8.22
CA GLN A 228 1.42 -6.75 8.82
C GLN A 228 2.90 -6.34 8.99
N GLN A 229 3.17 -5.04 9.08
CA GLN A 229 4.53 -4.56 9.34
C GLN A 229 5.00 -4.96 10.73
N SER A 230 6.02 -5.83 10.81
CA SER A 230 6.66 -6.29 12.05
C SER A 230 5.68 -6.89 13.08
N TYR A 231 4.57 -7.48 12.61
CA TYR A 231 3.51 -7.96 13.48
C TYR A 231 3.67 -9.43 13.88
N GLU A 232 4.07 -10.29 12.95
CA GLU A 232 4.11 -11.74 13.15
C GLU A 232 5.44 -12.21 13.77
N GLY A 233 5.37 -13.23 14.65
CA GLY A 233 6.55 -13.82 15.27
C GLY A 233 7.32 -14.80 14.37
N GLY A 234 6.68 -15.34 13.35
CA GLY A 234 7.29 -16.32 12.45
C GLY A 234 8.02 -15.67 11.28
N ILE A 235 9.33 -15.88 11.14
CA ILE A 235 10.15 -15.31 10.06
C ILE A 235 9.68 -15.66 8.63
N SER A 236 9.01 -16.80 8.45
CA SER A 236 8.52 -17.28 7.15
C SER A 236 7.46 -16.38 6.53
N VAL A 237 6.62 -15.73 7.35
CA VAL A 237 5.54 -14.86 6.85
C VAL A 237 6.04 -13.55 6.23
N TYR A 238 7.31 -13.23 6.40
CA TYR A 238 7.97 -12.09 5.76
C TYR A 238 8.60 -12.44 4.39
N ARG A 239 8.45 -13.69 3.97
CA ARG A 239 8.99 -14.20 2.70
C ARG A 239 7.86 -14.37 1.69
N ALA A 240 7.72 -13.44 0.76
CA ALA A 240 6.63 -13.44 -0.23
C ALA A 240 6.47 -14.77 -0.99
N HIS A 241 7.57 -15.48 -1.28
CA HIS A 241 7.54 -16.78 -1.96
C HIS A 241 6.99 -17.93 -1.11
N MET A 242 6.78 -17.75 0.20
CA MET A 242 6.20 -18.77 1.07
C MET A 242 4.66 -18.81 1.01
N PHE A 243 4.03 -17.81 0.42
CA PHE A 243 2.57 -17.81 0.27
C PHE A 243 2.14 -18.67 -0.91
N PRO A 244 1.18 -19.62 -0.72
CA PRO A 244 0.78 -20.57 -1.76
C PRO A 244 0.27 -19.93 -3.05
N ASP A 245 -0.38 -18.78 -2.96
CA ASP A 245 -0.91 -18.02 -4.10
C ASP A 245 0.20 -17.39 -4.96
N ASN A 246 1.41 -17.23 -4.42
CA ASN A 246 2.60 -16.80 -5.19
C ASN A 246 3.32 -17.97 -5.89
N LYS A 247 2.87 -19.21 -5.72
CA LYS A 247 3.51 -20.39 -6.30
C LYS A 247 3.78 -20.27 -7.81
N PRO A 248 2.86 -19.76 -8.66
CA PRO A 248 3.12 -19.63 -10.10
C PRO A 248 4.33 -18.72 -10.40
N VAL A 249 4.48 -17.62 -9.67
CA VAL A 249 5.64 -16.72 -9.84
C VAL A 249 6.91 -17.34 -9.27
N GLU A 250 6.83 -18.12 -8.20
CA GLU A 250 7.96 -18.88 -7.67
C GLU A 250 8.44 -19.95 -8.67
N GLU A 251 7.52 -20.66 -9.31
CA GLU A 251 7.83 -21.62 -10.38
C GLU A 251 8.51 -20.92 -11.57
N LEU A 252 8.02 -19.71 -11.95
CA LEU A 252 8.68 -18.88 -12.95
C LEU A 252 10.12 -18.53 -12.55
N VAL A 253 10.35 -18.13 -11.29
CA VAL A 253 11.70 -17.84 -10.77
C VAL A 253 12.60 -19.06 -10.91
N ARG A 254 12.14 -20.24 -10.53
CA ARG A 254 12.91 -21.50 -10.62
C ARG A 254 13.18 -21.93 -12.06
N ALA A 255 12.27 -21.66 -12.99
CA ALA A 255 12.42 -22.01 -14.40
C ALA A 255 13.43 -21.12 -15.12
N HIS A 256 13.53 -19.85 -14.74
CA HIS A 256 14.31 -18.85 -15.49
C HIS A 256 15.57 -18.34 -14.78
N LEU A 257 15.73 -18.60 -13.48
CA LEU A 257 16.89 -18.13 -12.71
C LEU A 257 17.59 -19.31 -12.02
N ASN A 258 18.90 -19.32 -12.06
CA ASN A 258 19.69 -20.24 -11.25
C ASN A 258 20.00 -19.64 -9.86
N ASN A 259 20.46 -20.47 -8.92
CA ASN A 259 20.75 -20.05 -7.55
C ASN A 259 21.76 -18.88 -7.48
N GLN A 260 22.78 -18.88 -8.34
CA GLN A 260 23.78 -17.82 -8.37
C GLN A 260 23.16 -16.48 -8.79
N THR A 261 22.30 -16.49 -9.79
CA THR A 261 21.58 -15.29 -10.26
C THR A 261 20.61 -14.77 -9.20
N ILE A 262 19.90 -15.69 -8.50
CA ILE A 262 19.01 -15.30 -7.39
C ILE A 262 19.82 -14.61 -6.28
N LEU A 263 20.95 -15.17 -5.86
CA LEU A 263 21.83 -14.57 -4.86
C LEU A 263 22.37 -13.21 -5.30
N GLN A 264 22.72 -13.08 -6.59
CA GLN A 264 23.15 -11.79 -7.16
C GLN A 264 22.05 -10.74 -7.05
N TYR A 265 20.80 -11.04 -7.45
CA TYR A 265 19.69 -10.08 -7.38
C TYR A 265 19.33 -9.69 -5.94
N ARG A 266 19.44 -10.62 -5.00
CA ARG A 266 19.32 -10.32 -3.56
C ARG A 266 20.41 -9.35 -3.12
N ALA A 267 21.66 -9.61 -3.45
CA ALA A 267 22.79 -8.74 -3.10
C ALA A 267 22.66 -7.34 -3.73
N GLU A 268 22.21 -7.26 -4.99
CA GLU A 268 21.90 -5.99 -5.65
C GLU A 268 20.84 -5.19 -4.89
N GLU A 269 19.75 -5.84 -4.46
CA GLU A 269 18.69 -5.15 -3.72
C GLU A 269 19.15 -4.72 -2.34
N HIS A 270 19.88 -5.55 -1.60
CA HIS A 270 20.50 -5.16 -0.32
C HIS A 270 21.41 -3.94 -0.49
N LEU A 271 22.21 -3.89 -1.56
CA LEU A 271 23.06 -2.74 -1.83
C LEU A 271 22.24 -1.47 -2.10
N GLN A 272 21.14 -1.57 -2.85
CA GLN A 272 20.25 -0.44 -3.12
C GLN A 272 19.57 0.05 -1.84
N MET A 273 19.04 -0.86 -1.03
CA MET A 273 18.44 -0.52 0.27
C MET A 273 19.48 0.14 1.20
N SER A 274 20.70 -0.40 1.25
CA SER A 274 21.80 0.18 2.04
C SER A 274 22.17 1.60 1.60
N ARG A 275 22.20 1.87 0.27
CA ARG A 275 22.43 3.21 -0.27
C ARG A 275 21.34 4.19 0.17
N ARG A 276 20.06 3.80 0.06
CA ARG A 276 18.92 4.61 0.51
C ARG A 276 18.97 4.85 2.02
N ALA A 277 19.24 3.81 2.80
CA ALA A 277 19.42 3.91 4.25
C ALA A 277 20.52 4.90 4.66
N LYS A 278 21.59 4.99 3.87
CA LYS A 278 22.68 5.98 4.11
C LYS A 278 22.22 7.41 3.81
N VAL A 279 21.49 7.60 2.71
CA VAL A 279 20.94 8.93 2.33
C VAL A 279 19.94 9.40 3.39
N GLU A 280 19.01 8.55 3.80
CA GLU A 280 17.95 8.84 4.76
C GLU A 280 18.32 8.46 6.20
N ARG A 281 19.61 8.45 6.54
CA ARG A 281 20.12 7.89 7.80
C ARG A 281 19.44 8.46 9.04
N ASN A 282 19.22 9.76 9.09
CA ASN A 282 18.64 10.42 10.27
C ASN A 282 17.16 10.06 10.41
N ARG A 283 16.43 10.06 9.29
CA ARG A 283 15.03 9.66 9.24
C ARG A 283 14.84 8.19 9.63
N LEU A 284 15.67 7.29 9.08
CA LEU A 284 15.65 5.87 9.44
C LEU A 284 15.94 5.64 10.92
N LYS A 285 16.95 6.31 11.49
CA LYS A 285 17.24 6.22 12.92
C LYS A 285 16.09 6.72 13.78
N ALA A 286 15.47 7.82 13.39
CA ALA A 286 14.34 8.39 14.12
C ALA A 286 13.15 7.43 14.13
N ILE A 287 12.75 6.89 12.97
CA ILE A 287 11.63 5.96 12.91
C ILE A 287 11.90 4.66 13.68
N LEU A 288 13.10 4.07 13.57
CA LEU A 288 13.47 2.86 14.31
C LEU A 288 13.48 3.11 15.83
N THR A 289 13.87 4.31 16.26
CA THR A 289 13.80 4.70 17.69
C THR A 289 12.35 4.75 18.17
N VAL A 290 11.44 5.29 17.36
CA VAL A 290 10.02 5.34 17.69
C VAL A 290 9.41 3.93 17.68
N MET A 291 9.72 3.10 16.67
CA MET A 291 9.27 1.71 16.59
C MET A 291 9.66 0.89 17.83
N ASN A 292 10.90 1.04 18.29
CA ASN A 292 11.40 0.31 19.46
C ASN A 292 10.70 0.69 20.79
N ARG A 293 9.93 1.77 20.80
CA ARG A 293 9.18 2.26 21.96
C ARG A 293 7.66 2.15 21.79
N THR A 294 7.21 1.67 20.63
CA THR A 294 5.79 1.56 20.30
C THR A 294 5.44 0.09 20.17
N GLU A 295 4.42 -0.32 20.89
CA GLU A 295 3.86 -1.66 20.73
C GLU A 295 3.18 -1.77 19.36
N VAL A 296 3.56 -2.78 18.56
CA VAL A 296 3.01 -3.06 17.22
C VAL A 296 2.73 -4.54 16.99
N ALA A 297 3.07 -5.38 17.97
CA ALA A 297 2.85 -6.82 17.95
C ALA A 297 2.66 -7.34 19.38
N PRO A 298 1.99 -8.47 19.59
CA PRO A 298 1.94 -9.16 20.87
C PRO A 298 3.34 -9.56 21.35
N ASP A 299 3.56 -9.57 22.67
CA ASP A 299 4.86 -9.87 23.26
C ASP A 299 5.43 -11.24 22.86
N ASP A 300 4.57 -12.26 22.75
CA ASP A 300 4.95 -13.60 22.29
C ASP A 300 5.43 -13.60 20.84
N HIS A 301 4.88 -12.77 19.97
CA HIS A 301 5.38 -12.58 18.61
C HIS A 301 6.75 -11.90 18.59
N VAL A 302 6.95 -10.89 19.45
CA VAL A 302 8.25 -10.18 19.56
C VAL A 302 9.34 -11.13 20.05
N VAL A 303 9.04 -11.98 21.04
CA VAL A 303 9.96 -13.00 21.55
C VAL A 303 10.27 -14.01 20.46
N ALA A 304 9.25 -14.57 19.81
CA ALA A 304 9.43 -15.59 18.77
C ALA A 304 10.21 -15.09 17.53
N LEU A 305 10.16 -13.79 17.24
CA LEU A 305 10.93 -13.20 16.13
C LEU A 305 12.40 -12.94 16.52
N ARG A 306 12.68 -12.79 17.83
CA ARG A 306 14.03 -12.56 18.35
C ARG A 306 14.85 -13.85 18.39
N ASP A 307 14.22 -14.98 18.75
CA ASP A 307 14.82 -16.32 18.88
C ASP A 307 15.01 -16.99 17.48
#